data_c2ab4ba213b38e2a8cf850ce03cb35e3
#
_entry.id   c2ab4ba213b38e2a8cf850ce03cb35e3
#
_cell.length_a   1.000
_cell.length_b   1.000
_cell.length_c   1.000
_cell.angle_alpha   90.00
_cell.angle_beta   90.00
_cell.angle_gamma   90.00
#
_symmetry.space_group_name_H-M   'P 1'
#
loop_
_entity.id
_entity.type
_entity.pdbx_description
1 polymer ?
#
loop_
_entity_poly.entity_id
_entity_poly.type
_entity_poly.pdbx_seq_one_letter_code
_entity_poly.pdbx_strand_id
1 'polypeptide(L)'
;MNLQTRNKVDAAFSMASMTDLIFLLLIFFMLTSSFVTPSGLPVNLPSSKASTIEIQKVSITVTKDLKYYIDEKQVTKLSLESVLKTKLGRTEGVVILHIDKSVPWEEGVYVAGIAASLKAKVSIATVPK
;
A
#
# COMPACT_ATOMS: atom_id res chain seq x y z
N MET A 1 67.58 -1.96 10.76
CA MET A 1 66.20 -2.44 11.00
C MET A 1 65.23 -1.33 10.82
N ASN A 2 64.49 -1.36 9.73
CA ASN A 2 63.49 -0.31 9.43
C ASN A 2 62.14 -0.68 9.93
N LEU A 3 61.81 -0.37 11.18
CA LEU A 3 60.49 -0.58 11.79
C LEU A 3 59.43 0.38 11.30
N GLN A 4 59.82 1.45 10.60
CA GLN A 4 58.89 2.46 10.09
C GLN A 4 58.05 2.00 8.89
N THR A 5 58.53 1.02 8.12
CA THR A 5 57.83 0.50 6.95
C THR A 5 56.60 -0.31 7.30
N ARG A 6 56.55 -0.93 8.47
CA ARG A 6 55.40 -1.73 8.92
C ARG A 6 54.19 -0.86 9.25
N ASN A 7 54.39 0.29 9.87
CA ASN A 7 53.31 1.17 10.25
C ASN A 7 52.60 1.80 9.05
N LYS A 8 53.31 2.07 7.96
CA LYS A 8 52.74 2.61 6.72
C LYS A 8 51.84 1.60 6.01
N VAL A 9 52.20 0.33 6.02
CA VAL A 9 51.41 -0.74 5.40
C VAL A 9 50.13 -0.97 6.18
N ASP A 10 50.21 -0.96 7.51
CA ASP A 10 49.01 -1.14 8.36
C ASP A 10 48.04 0.03 8.23
N ALA A 11 48.50 1.25 8.11
CA ALA A 11 47.67 2.43 7.91
C ALA A 11 46.93 2.37 6.56
N ALA A 12 47.59 1.97 5.48
CA ALA A 12 46.98 1.83 4.17
C ALA A 12 45.93 0.71 4.15
N PHE A 13 46.22 -0.40 4.82
CA PHE A 13 45.28 -1.51 4.95
C PHE A 13 44.05 -1.12 5.76
N SER A 14 44.21 -0.34 6.82
CA SER A 14 43.13 0.15 7.65
C SER A 14 42.16 1.06 6.86
N MET A 15 42.68 1.90 5.99
CA MET A 15 41.85 2.76 5.13
C MET A 15 41.05 1.96 4.12
N ALA A 16 41.64 0.96 3.51
CA ALA A 16 40.95 0.07 2.57
C ALA A 16 39.82 -0.71 3.28
N SER A 17 40.10 -1.16 4.50
CA SER A 17 39.12 -1.85 5.33
C SER A 17 37.95 -0.94 5.72
N MET A 18 38.22 0.31 6.04
CA MET A 18 37.19 1.30 6.35
C MET A 18 36.30 1.59 5.14
N THR A 19 36.88 1.75 3.96
CA THR A 19 36.09 1.97 2.72
C THR A 19 35.21 0.80 2.41
N ASP A 20 35.70 -0.41 2.61
CA ASP A 20 34.91 -1.63 2.40
C ASP A 20 33.72 -1.71 3.36
N LEU A 21 33.95 -1.37 4.63
CA LEU A 21 32.88 -1.31 5.63
C LEU A 21 31.80 -0.30 5.25
N ILE A 22 32.20 0.89 4.82
CA ILE A 22 31.26 1.93 4.38
C ILE A 22 30.48 1.47 3.14
N PHE A 23 31.15 0.84 2.20
CA PHE A 23 30.55 0.33 0.97
C PHE A 23 29.52 -0.76 1.27
N LEU A 24 29.85 -1.71 2.13
CA LEU A 24 28.92 -2.76 2.57
C LEU A 24 27.73 -2.17 3.31
N LEU A 25 27.95 -1.16 4.14
CA LEU A 25 26.89 -0.48 4.86
C LEU A 25 25.92 0.24 3.90
N LEU A 26 26.48 0.90 2.88
CA LEU A 26 25.67 1.57 1.84
C LEU A 26 24.83 0.58 1.06
N ILE A 27 25.40 -0.55 0.65
CA ILE A 27 24.66 -1.61 -0.04
C ILE A 27 23.59 -2.18 0.85
N PHE A 28 23.89 -2.41 2.12
CA PHE A 28 22.95 -2.89 3.10
C PHE A 28 21.74 -1.95 3.23
N PHE A 29 21.98 -0.66 3.40
CA PHE A 29 20.89 0.33 3.45
C PHE A 29 20.11 0.41 2.15
N MET A 30 20.78 0.27 1.01
CA MET A 30 20.12 0.26 -0.29
C MET A 30 19.20 -0.94 -0.46
N LEU A 31 19.65 -2.12 -0.02
CA LEU A 31 18.86 -3.35 -0.12
C LEU A 31 17.72 -3.40 0.91
N THR A 32 17.95 -2.86 2.11
CA THR A 32 16.94 -2.81 3.16
C THR A 32 16.03 -1.59 3.06
N SER A 33 16.40 -0.61 2.24
CA SER A 33 15.51 0.48 1.88
C SER A 33 14.32 -0.12 1.17
N SER A 34 13.40 -0.60 1.96
CA SER A 34 12.14 -1.09 1.45
C SER A 34 11.51 -0.01 0.60
N PHE A 35 11.42 -0.27 -0.66
CA PHE A 35 10.50 0.48 -1.47
C PHE A 35 9.12 0.21 -0.88
N VAL A 36 8.72 1.05 0.06
CA VAL A 36 7.32 1.12 0.41
C VAL A 36 6.64 1.63 -0.86
N THR A 37 6.39 0.70 -1.76
CA THR A 37 5.49 1.00 -2.84
C THR A 37 4.16 1.32 -2.18
N PRO A 38 3.71 2.57 -2.21
CA PRO A 38 2.37 2.83 -1.75
C PRO A 38 1.44 1.92 -2.54
N SER A 39 0.83 0.98 -1.84
CA SER A 39 -0.15 0.08 -2.44
C SER A 39 -1.37 0.91 -2.80
N GLY A 40 -1.31 1.54 -3.91
CA GLY A 40 -2.35 2.40 -4.42
C GLY A 40 -1.78 3.23 -5.55
N LEU A 41 -2.42 3.20 -6.67
CA LEU A 41 -2.13 4.16 -7.72
C LEU A 41 -2.27 5.56 -7.12
N PRO A 42 -1.24 6.41 -7.21
CA PRO A 42 -1.38 7.78 -6.75
C PRO A 42 -2.45 8.45 -7.60
N VAL A 43 -3.63 8.55 -7.03
CA VAL A 43 -4.69 9.33 -7.65
C VAL A 43 -4.39 10.78 -7.29
N ASN A 44 -3.98 11.57 -8.25
CA ASN A 44 -3.89 13.00 -8.07
C ASN A 44 -5.29 13.53 -7.78
N LEU A 45 -5.56 13.70 -6.51
CA LEU A 45 -6.78 14.38 -6.09
C LEU A 45 -6.69 15.83 -6.55
N PRO A 46 -7.62 16.32 -7.37
CA PRO A 46 -7.65 17.70 -7.70
C PRO A 46 -7.82 18.51 -6.40
N SER A 47 -6.83 19.32 -6.10
CA SER A 47 -6.92 20.25 -4.98
C SER A 47 -7.93 21.33 -5.34
N SER A 48 -9.17 21.12 -5.01
CA SER A 48 -10.14 22.22 -5.10
C SER A 48 -9.98 23.10 -3.86
N LYS A 49 -9.62 24.34 -4.11
CA LYS A 49 -9.65 25.39 -3.12
C LYS A 49 -11.11 25.64 -2.73
N ALA A 50 -11.63 25.00 -1.81
CA ALA A 50 -12.82 25.36 -1.03
C ALA A 50 -13.69 24.15 -0.73
N SER A 51 -13.88 24.01 0.49
CA SER A 51 -14.70 23.06 1.23
C SER A 51 -13.94 21.78 1.61
N THR A 52 -13.78 21.65 2.88
CA THR A 52 -13.51 20.40 3.59
C THR A 52 -14.64 19.43 3.28
N ILE A 53 -14.62 18.88 2.07
CA ILE A 53 -15.45 17.71 1.79
C ILE A 53 -14.77 16.57 2.51
N GLU A 54 -15.35 16.13 3.61
CA GLU A 54 -14.94 14.91 4.26
C GLU A 54 -15.12 13.78 3.24
N ILE A 55 -14.02 13.31 2.68
CA ILE A 55 -14.04 12.16 1.78
C ILE A 55 -14.39 10.95 2.62
N GLN A 56 -15.56 10.41 2.40
CA GLN A 56 -16.00 9.18 3.07
C GLN A 56 -15.17 8.00 2.54
N LYS A 57 -14.42 7.38 3.44
CA LYS A 57 -13.66 6.17 3.12
C LYS A 57 -14.42 4.95 3.63
N VAL A 58 -14.77 4.08 2.73
CA VAL A 58 -15.46 2.84 3.06
C VAL A 58 -14.57 1.67 2.67
N SER A 59 -14.38 0.75 3.59
CA SER A 59 -13.58 -0.45 3.36
C SER A 59 -14.49 -1.64 3.09
N ILE A 60 -14.28 -2.33 1.98
CA ILE A 60 -15.00 -3.55 1.64
C ILE A 60 -14.00 -4.70 1.67
N THR A 61 -14.28 -5.71 2.46
CA THR A 61 -13.45 -6.90 2.55
C THR A 61 -14.19 -8.11 2.01
N VAL A 62 -13.56 -8.82 1.10
CA VAL A 62 -14.08 -10.09 0.58
C VAL A 62 -13.17 -11.20 1.08
N THR A 63 -13.74 -12.10 1.88
CA THR A 63 -12.98 -13.19 2.46
C THR A 63 -12.91 -14.40 1.54
N LYS A 64 -12.02 -15.31 1.88
CA LYS A 64 -11.84 -16.59 1.21
C LYS A 64 -13.13 -17.40 1.07
N ASP A 65 -14.01 -17.28 2.06
CA ASP A 65 -15.31 -17.98 2.08
C ASP A 65 -16.41 -17.24 1.31
N LEU A 66 -16.03 -16.23 0.51
CA LEU A 66 -16.95 -15.39 -0.24
C LEU A 66 -17.95 -14.63 0.65
N LYS A 67 -17.48 -14.22 1.83
CA LYS A 67 -18.23 -13.35 2.72
C LYS A 67 -17.82 -11.91 2.50
N TYR A 68 -18.79 -11.03 2.52
CA TYR A 68 -18.60 -9.60 2.29
C TYR A 68 -18.72 -8.84 3.61
N TYR A 69 -17.77 -7.95 3.85
CA TYR A 69 -17.76 -7.09 5.03
C TYR A 69 -17.61 -5.64 4.59
N ILE A 70 -18.42 -4.77 5.15
CA ILE A 70 -18.28 -3.32 4.99
C ILE A 70 -17.94 -2.75 6.38
N ASP A 71 -16.75 -2.14 6.49
CA ASP A 71 -16.24 -1.59 7.75
C ASP A 71 -16.39 -2.56 8.92
N GLU A 72 -15.92 -3.81 8.71
CA GLU A 72 -15.96 -4.90 9.68
C GLU A 72 -17.36 -5.48 9.96
N LYS A 73 -18.39 -4.99 9.29
CA LYS A 73 -19.75 -5.47 9.43
C LYS A 73 -20.11 -6.42 8.30
N GLN A 74 -20.51 -7.64 8.63
CA GLN A 74 -20.89 -8.61 7.61
C GLN A 74 -22.17 -8.20 6.89
N VAL A 75 -22.16 -8.26 5.57
CA VAL A 75 -23.30 -7.96 4.71
C VAL A 75 -23.47 -9.06 3.69
N THR A 76 -24.69 -9.21 3.18
CA THR A 76 -24.96 -10.14 2.10
C THR A 76 -24.65 -9.50 0.74
N LYS A 77 -24.42 -10.34 -0.27
CA LYS A 77 -24.13 -9.87 -1.62
C LYS A 77 -25.26 -8.98 -2.17
N LEU A 78 -26.50 -9.32 -1.84
CA LEU A 78 -27.67 -8.56 -2.29
C LEU A 78 -27.83 -7.22 -1.59
N SER A 79 -27.43 -7.14 -0.32
CA SER A 79 -27.52 -5.91 0.47
C SER A 79 -26.27 -5.02 0.35
N LEU A 80 -25.23 -5.50 -0.29
CA LEU A 80 -23.96 -4.79 -0.44
C LEU A 80 -24.14 -3.41 -1.05
N GLU A 81 -24.89 -3.33 -2.14
CA GLU A 81 -25.15 -2.08 -2.85
C GLU A 81 -25.91 -1.07 -2.00
N SER A 82 -27.00 -1.50 -1.36
CA SER A 82 -27.83 -0.62 -0.52
C SER A 82 -27.06 -0.12 0.71
N VAL A 83 -26.30 -0.98 1.38
CA VAL A 83 -25.49 -0.59 2.53
C VAL A 83 -24.39 0.37 2.11
N LEU A 84 -23.74 0.10 0.99
CA LEU A 84 -22.69 0.95 0.46
C LEU A 84 -23.22 2.34 0.07
N LYS A 85 -24.37 2.37 -0.57
CA LYS A 85 -25.08 3.60 -0.93
C LYS A 85 -25.43 4.43 0.30
N THR A 86 -25.88 3.80 1.37
CA THR A 86 -26.20 4.45 2.64
C THR A 86 -24.94 5.05 3.29
N LYS A 87 -23.85 4.30 3.28
CA LYS A 87 -22.58 4.76 3.87
C LYS A 87 -21.90 5.87 3.08
N LEU A 88 -21.93 5.79 1.77
CA LEU A 88 -21.35 6.82 0.91
C LEU A 88 -22.17 8.10 0.88
N GLY A 89 -23.47 7.98 1.08
CA GLY A 89 -24.38 9.14 1.01
C GLY A 89 -24.38 9.79 -0.38
N ARG A 90 -24.47 11.10 -0.39
CA ARG A 90 -24.43 11.91 -1.63
C ARG A 90 -23.05 12.43 -1.99
N THR A 91 -22.07 12.19 -1.13
CA THR A 91 -20.71 12.68 -1.32
C THR A 91 -19.88 11.68 -2.12
N GLU A 92 -18.94 12.19 -2.90
CA GLU A 92 -17.97 11.35 -3.57
C GLU A 92 -17.11 10.66 -2.50
N GLY A 93 -17.16 9.33 -2.48
CA GLY A 93 -16.41 8.54 -1.53
C GLY A 93 -15.29 7.74 -2.17
N VAL A 94 -14.43 7.19 -1.35
CA VAL A 94 -13.38 6.26 -1.78
C VAL A 94 -13.70 4.90 -1.17
N VAL A 95 -13.77 3.89 -2.01
CA VAL A 95 -13.98 2.50 -1.60
C VAL A 95 -12.64 1.77 -1.69
N ILE A 96 -12.20 1.23 -0.57
CA ILE A 96 -10.98 0.44 -0.50
C ILE A 96 -11.37 -1.03 -0.49
N LEU A 97 -10.94 -1.76 -1.50
CA LEU A 97 -11.22 -3.19 -1.62
C LEU A 97 -10.09 -4.02 -1.04
N HIS A 98 -10.41 -4.82 -0.05
CA HIS A 98 -9.52 -5.84 0.49
C HIS A 98 -10.02 -7.21 0.02
N ILE A 99 -9.36 -7.75 -0.97
CA ILE A 99 -9.76 -9.03 -1.56
C ILE A 99 -8.69 -10.07 -1.28
N ASP A 100 -9.10 -11.21 -0.73
CA ASP A 100 -8.20 -12.32 -0.53
C ASP A 100 -7.73 -12.88 -1.88
N LYS A 101 -6.48 -13.29 -1.95
CA LYS A 101 -5.88 -13.81 -3.18
C LYS A 101 -6.57 -15.04 -3.75
N SER A 102 -7.27 -15.80 -2.92
CA SER A 102 -8.00 -17.00 -3.32
C SER A 102 -9.40 -16.70 -3.87
N VAL A 103 -9.86 -15.46 -3.76
CA VAL A 103 -11.17 -15.04 -4.27
C VAL A 103 -11.09 -14.94 -5.79
N PRO A 104 -12.08 -15.49 -6.54
CA PRO A 104 -12.14 -15.33 -7.97
C PRO A 104 -12.19 -13.86 -8.38
N TRP A 105 -11.48 -13.51 -9.43
CA TRP A 105 -11.42 -12.13 -9.93
C TRP A 105 -12.82 -11.58 -10.27
N GLU A 106 -13.72 -12.43 -10.70
CA GLU A 106 -15.10 -12.10 -10.99
C GLU A 106 -15.81 -11.40 -9.82
N GLU A 107 -15.60 -11.87 -8.61
CA GLU A 107 -16.19 -11.27 -7.40
C GLU A 107 -15.61 -9.86 -7.15
N GLY A 108 -14.32 -9.69 -7.37
CA GLY A 108 -13.68 -8.38 -7.26
C GLY A 108 -14.24 -7.37 -8.26
N VAL A 109 -14.42 -7.81 -9.49
CA VAL A 109 -15.01 -6.98 -10.55
C VAL A 109 -16.47 -6.61 -10.24
N TYR A 110 -17.22 -7.52 -9.66
CA TYR A 110 -18.59 -7.27 -9.25
C TYR A 110 -18.67 -6.15 -8.19
N VAL A 111 -17.85 -6.25 -7.16
CA VAL A 111 -17.81 -5.25 -6.08
C VAL A 111 -17.32 -3.90 -6.62
N ALA A 112 -16.28 -3.91 -7.43
CA ALA A 112 -15.76 -2.71 -8.06
C ALA A 112 -16.80 -2.04 -8.97
N GLY A 113 -17.60 -2.84 -9.67
CA GLY A 113 -18.68 -2.35 -10.52
C GLY A 113 -19.78 -1.65 -9.71
N ILE A 114 -20.15 -2.21 -8.57
CA ILE A 114 -21.12 -1.58 -7.66
C ILE A 114 -20.59 -0.23 -7.17
N ALA A 115 -19.36 -0.19 -6.71
CA ALA A 115 -18.72 1.04 -6.23
C ALA A 115 -18.65 2.10 -7.34
N ALA A 116 -18.31 1.70 -8.55
CA ALA A 116 -18.26 2.59 -9.70
C ALA A 116 -19.63 3.13 -10.08
N SER A 117 -20.68 2.32 -9.98
CA SER A 117 -22.04 2.77 -10.25
C SER A 117 -22.54 3.84 -9.27
N LEU A 118 -21.97 3.85 -8.07
CA LEU A 118 -22.25 4.86 -7.04
C LEU A 118 -21.32 6.09 -7.15
N LYS A 119 -20.54 6.19 -8.21
CA LYS A 119 -19.58 7.26 -8.46
C LYS A 119 -18.48 7.35 -7.41
N ALA A 120 -18.18 6.25 -6.73
CA ALA A 120 -17.08 6.17 -5.78
C ALA A 120 -15.77 5.83 -6.51
N LYS A 121 -14.67 6.36 -5.99
CA LYS A 121 -13.35 5.97 -6.44
C LYS A 121 -12.99 4.63 -5.81
N VAL A 122 -12.50 3.70 -6.61
CA VAL A 122 -12.14 2.36 -6.15
C VAL A 122 -10.63 2.25 -6.05
N SER A 123 -10.17 1.83 -4.89
CA SER A 123 -8.77 1.51 -4.64
C SER A 123 -8.68 0.05 -4.19
N ILE A 124 -7.76 -0.69 -4.75
CA ILE A 124 -7.55 -2.09 -4.38
C ILE A 124 -6.34 -2.16 -3.45
N ALA A 125 -6.58 -2.64 -2.23
CA ALA A 125 -5.50 -2.88 -1.29
C ALA A 125 -4.89 -4.25 -1.56
N THR A 126 -3.61 -4.26 -1.85
CA THR A 126 -2.86 -5.50 -2.05
C THR A 126 -1.87 -5.69 -0.92
N VAL A 127 -1.70 -6.93 -0.50
CA VAL A 127 -0.66 -7.26 0.48
C VAL A 127 0.61 -7.57 -0.31
N PRO A 128 1.72 -6.87 -0.08
CA PRO A 128 2.98 -7.20 -0.74
C PRO A 128 3.45 -8.59 -0.31
N LYS A 129 3.88 -9.37 -1.28
CA LYS A 129 4.50 -10.66 -1.03
C LYS A 129 5.87 -10.50 -0.37
#